data_87a3216b56beb5dde60ec593d8819ac5
#
_entry.id   87a3216b56beb5dde60ec593d8819ac5
#
_cell.length_a   1.000
_cell.length_b   1.000
_cell.length_c   1.000
_cell.angle_alpha   90.00
_cell.angle_beta   90.00
_cell.angle_gamma   90.00
#
_symmetry.space_group_name_H-M   'P 1'
#
loop_
_entity.id
_entity.type
_entity.pdbx_description
1 polymer ?
#
loop_
_entity_poly.entity_id
_entity_poly.type
_entity_poly.pdbx_seq_one_letter_code
_entity_poly.pdbx_strand_id
1 'polypeptide(L)'
;MRLSHGQSNRDCQSTKHLSLMKNRPARRAVRDQLQSDLKAGKVPKEALVLLKDTKTHLPFRIPGYTDFYTSLDHCKNCSGELTTAAIPKNWYYAPSCYNGRQSSVVPSATDIRRPKNVYFSAGMDSEPAYGPTRKLDYELEMGYFISKPVSYGDDMPISEAKEHIFGFVMLNDWSARDHQLFEMRPLGPFSSKSFGTTVSNWVVPMEALEPFGAAPHLKQDPSPFPHLTWPSPHDGALDIKLRIKLVRKGKEHVLGQSNLKYLYWTPYQQLTHHAASGCGMQTGDLIGTGTISGSGRNEKGEMAELGCLYEAERTKTQVLPQSDGPYQPGYLEDGDEIILEGYCEGADGKVALGFGECRGRIIPPNA
;
A
#
# COMPACT_ATOMS: atom_id res chain seq x y z
N MET A 1 -20.92 6.54 -40.66
CA MET A 1 -19.85 6.14 -39.74
C MET A 1 -20.14 6.76 -38.36
N ARG A 2 -20.75 6.01 -37.43
CA ARG A 2 -21.05 6.49 -36.05
C ARG A 2 -19.86 6.17 -35.19
N LEU A 3 -19.08 7.17 -34.82
CA LEU A 3 -18.06 7.06 -33.80
C LEU A 3 -18.75 6.86 -32.44
N SER A 4 -18.36 5.81 -31.73
CA SER A 4 -18.90 5.48 -30.41
C SER A 4 -18.50 6.57 -29.40
N HIS A 5 -19.48 7.31 -28.88
CA HIS A 5 -19.35 8.41 -27.92
C HIS A 5 -18.75 8.00 -26.54
N GLY A 6 -18.34 6.74 -26.37
CA GLY A 6 -17.88 6.22 -25.07
C GLY A 6 -16.38 6.35 -24.81
N GLN A 7 -15.54 6.39 -25.84
CA GLN A 7 -14.07 6.42 -25.66
C GLN A 7 -13.50 7.86 -25.54
N SER A 8 -14.05 8.82 -26.28
CA SER A 8 -13.55 10.21 -26.29
C SER A 8 -13.77 10.96 -24.96
N ASN A 9 -14.80 10.60 -24.18
CA ASN A 9 -15.10 11.25 -22.90
C ASN A 9 -14.17 10.77 -21.76
N ARG A 10 -13.69 9.52 -21.80
CA ARG A 10 -12.78 9.00 -20.79
C ARG A 10 -11.36 9.60 -20.90
N ASP A 11 -10.87 9.75 -22.12
CA ASP A 11 -9.53 10.31 -22.36
C ASP A 11 -9.47 11.81 -22.06
N CYS A 12 -10.55 12.56 -22.33
CA CYS A 12 -10.63 13.98 -22.01
C CYS A 12 -10.74 14.25 -20.50
N GLN A 13 -11.41 13.38 -19.74
CA GLN A 13 -11.47 13.48 -18.27
C GLN A 13 -10.11 13.15 -17.63
N SER A 14 -9.41 12.11 -18.11
CA SER A 14 -8.10 11.74 -17.58
C SER A 14 -7.07 12.86 -17.74
N THR A 15 -7.06 13.55 -18.86
CA THR A 15 -6.11 14.63 -19.14
C THR A 15 -6.32 15.86 -18.26
N LYS A 16 -7.58 16.22 -17.97
CA LYS A 16 -7.90 17.35 -17.06
C LYS A 16 -7.54 17.05 -15.61
N HIS A 17 -7.79 15.82 -15.14
CA HIS A 17 -7.41 15.40 -13.80
C HIS A 17 -5.89 15.39 -13.62
N LEU A 18 -5.14 14.88 -14.59
CA LEU A 18 -3.67 14.89 -14.58
C LEU A 18 -3.11 16.30 -14.55
N SER A 19 -3.73 17.25 -15.28
CA SER A 19 -3.31 18.66 -15.27
C SER A 19 -3.49 19.30 -13.88
N LEU A 20 -4.60 19.01 -13.19
CA LEU A 20 -4.84 19.53 -11.85
C LEU A 20 -3.88 18.90 -10.83
N MET A 21 -3.53 17.62 -10.96
CA MET A 21 -2.58 16.96 -10.05
C MET A 21 -1.23 17.66 -9.99
N LYS A 22 -0.73 18.18 -11.12
CA LYS A 22 0.57 18.86 -11.22
C LYS A 22 0.60 20.24 -10.56
N ASN A 23 -0.54 20.87 -10.33
CA ASN A 23 -0.63 22.25 -9.85
C ASN A 23 -1.14 22.30 -8.41
N ARG A 24 -0.22 22.24 -7.45
CA ARG A 24 -0.54 22.26 -6.01
C ARG A 24 -1.33 23.49 -5.56
N PRO A 25 -0.98 24.73 -5.96
CA PRO A 25 -1.78 25.91 -5.64
C PRO A 25 -3.22 25.82 -6.13
N ALA A 26 -3.44 25.32 -7.37
CA ALA A 26 -4.79 25.14 -7.90
C ALA A 26 -5.59 24.08 -7.12
N ARG A 27 -4.96 22.96 -6.75
CA ARG A 27 -5.61 21.93 -5.90
C ARG A 27 -6.06 22.48 -4.56
N ARG A 28 -5.17 23.25 -3.91
CA ARG A 28 -5.48 23.91 -2.63
C ARG A 28 -6.65 24.88 -2.79
N ALA A 29 -6.63 25.75 -3.80
CA ALA A 29 -7.71 26.68 -4.06
C ALA A 29 -9.06 26.00 -4.29
N VAL A 30 -9.10 24.91 -5.07
CA VAL A 30 -10.32 24.11 -5.29
C VAL A 30 -10.82 23.49 -3.98
N ARG A 31 -9.93 22.89 -3.20
CA ARG A 31 -10.28 22.29 -1.91
C ARG A 31 -10.83 23.31 -0.94
N ASP A 32 -10.17 24.45 -0.79
CA ASP A 32 -10.59 25.52 0.12
C ASP A 32 -11.95 26.10 -0.29
N GLN A 33 -12.17 26.27 -1.60
CA GLN A 33 -13.49 26.71 -2.11
C GLN A 33 -14.59 25.71 -1.82
N LEU A 34 -14.35 24.40 -2.08
CA LEU A 34 -15.33 23.35 -1.79
C LEU A 34 -15.66 23.27 -0.29
N GLN A 35 -14.66 23.36 0.57
CA GLN A 35 -14.85 23.38 2.02
C GLN A 35 -15.65 24.61 2.47
N SER A 36 -15.35 25.78 1.93
CA SER A 36 -16.08 27.02 2.19
C SER A 36 -17.54 26.92 1.78
N ASP A 37 -17.81 26.42 0.57
CA ASP A 37 -19.17 26.30 0.05
C ASP A 37 -20.00 25.27 0.80
N LEU A 38 -19.39 24.14 1.20
CA LEU A 38 -20.04 23.12 2.05
C LEU A 38 -20.40 23.71 3.43
N LYS A 39 -19.46 24.39 4.08
CA LYS A 39 -19.69 25.04 5.39
C LYS A 39 -20.76 26.13 5.33
N ALA A 40 -20.83 26.87 4.23
CA ALA A 40 -21.80 27.93 4.00
C ALA A 40 -23.16 27.45 3.51
N GLY A 41 -23.35 26.13 3.31
CA GLY A 41 -24.59 25.57 2.78
C GLY A 41 -24.90 25.97 1.33
N LYS A 42 -23.90 26.38 0.55
CA LYS A 42 -24.04 26.84 -0.83
C LYS A 42 -24.06 25.69 -1.86
N VAL A 43 -23.73 24.47 -1.43
CA VAL A 43 -23.74 23.32 -2.31
C VAL A 43 -25.20 22.88 -2.56
N PRO A 44 -25.64 22.81 -3.82
CA PRO A 44 -26.98 22.35 -4.16
C PRO A 44 -27.24 20.94 -3.62
N LYS A 45 -28.44 20.67 -3.11
CA LYS A 45 -28.78 19.34 -2.57
C LYS A 45 -28.61 18.23 -3.60
N GLU A 46 -28.88 18.52 -4.86
CA GLU A 46 -28.75 17.61 -6.00
C GLU A 46 -27.30 17.20 -6.29
N ALA A 47 -26.32 17.99 -5.80
CA ALA A 47 -24.90 17.67 -5.91
C ALA A 47 -24.42 16.75 -4.77
N LEU A 48 -25.25 16.54 -3.73
CA LEU A 48 -24.94 15.68 -2.60
C LEU A 48 -25.56 14.30 -2.83
N VAL A 49 -24.72 13.30 -3.06
CA VAL A 49 -25.12 11.92 -3.29
C VAL A 49 -24.70 11.07 -2.09
N LEU A 50 -25.57 10.18 -1.62
CA LEU A 50 -25.22 9.27 -0.53
C LEU A 50 -24.15 8.30 -1.01
N LEU A 51 -23.14 8.07 -0.19
CA LEU A 51 -22.02 7.18 -0.53
C LEU A 51 -22.50 5.77 -0.93
N LYS A 52 -23.52 5.24 -0.26
CA LYS A 52 -24.12 3.93 -0.59
C LYS A 52 -24.73 3.84 -2.01
N ASP A 53 -25.07 4.99 -2.60
CA ASP A 53 -25.68 5.08 -3.93
C ASP A 53 -24.62 5.38 -5.01
N THR A 54 -23.33 5.38 -4.64
CA THR A 54 -22.20 5.62 -5.56
C THR A 54 -21.44 4.35 -5.83
N LYS A 55 -20.83 4.28 -7.02
CA LYS A 55 -19.82 3.28 -7.36
C LYS A 55 -18.50 4.00 -7.59
N THR A 56 -17.55 3.70 -6.74
CA THR A 56 -16.19 4.23 -6.85
C THR A 56 -15.34 3.41 -7.83
N HIS A 57 -14.32 4.03 -8.41
CA HIS A 57 -13.39 3.45 -9.36
C HIS A 57 -11.96 3.81 -8.98
N LEU A 58 -10.97 3.26 -9.70
CA LEU A 58 -9.61 3.77 -9.59
C LEU A 58 -9.60 5.27 -9.84
N PRO A 59 -8.90 6.07 -9.02
CA PRO A 59 -8.92 7.53 -9.10
C PRO A 59 -8.37 8.03 -10.44
N PHE A 60 -7.41 7.31 -11.04
CA PHE A 60 -6.84 7.60 -12.37
C PHE A 60 -6.23 6.36 -12.99
N ARG A 61 -5.79 6.49 -14.24
CA ARG A 61 -4.95 5.48 -14.89
C ARG A 61 -3.59 5.45 -14.18
N ILE A 62 -3.09 4.25 -13.92
CA ILE A 62 -1.78 4.00 -13.29
C ILE A 62 -0.80 3.61 -14.39
N PRO A 63 0.14 4.51 -14.81
CA PRO A 63 1.12 4.21 -15.87
C PRO A 63 2.16 3.21 -15.43
N GLY A 64 2.64 3.30 -14.18
CA GLY A 64 3.63 2.44 -13.56
C GLY A 64 3.28 2.13 -12.12
N TYR A 65 3.81 1.01 -11.62
CA TYR A 65 3.71 0.61 -10.20
C TYR A 65 5.05 0.07 -9.74
N THR A 66 5.56 0.65 -8.66
CA THR A 66 6.77 0.19 -7.97
C THR A 66 6.40 -0.07 -6.53
N ASP A 67 6.82 -1.21 -6.00
CA ASP A 67 6.58 -1.55 -4.62
C ASP A 67 7.89 -1.67 -3.84
N PHE A 68 7.91 -1.07 -2.65
CA PHE A 68 9.08 -1.01 -1.78
C PHE A 68 9.04 -2.07 -0.68
N TYR A 69 10.17 -2.21 0.01
CA TYR A 69 10.36 -3.12 1.15
C TYR A 69 11.14 -2.36 2.23
N THR A 70 10.43 -1.52 3.01
CA THR A 70 11.04 -0.44 3.80
C THR A 70 10.76 -0.45 5.30
N SER A 71 9.98 -1.39 5.81
CA SER A 71 9.77 -1.58 7.25
C SER A 71 10.84 -2.49 7.85
N LEU A 72 11.60 -1.98 8.82
CA LEU A 72 12.63 -2.77 9.52
C LEU A 72 12.01 -3.94 10.32
N ASP A 73 10.86 -3.70 10.95
CA ASP A 73 10.20 -4.73 11.74
C ASP A 73 9.65 -5.84 10.84
N HIS A 74 9.02 -5.49 9.72
CA HIS A 74 8.62 -6.47 8.70
C HIS A 74 9.81 -7.29 8.19
N CYS A 75 10.91 -6.61 7.86
CA CYS A 75 12.13 -7.26 7.38
C CYS A 75 12.72 -8.24 8.41
N LYS A 76 12.74 -7.86 9.69
CA LYS A 76 13.18 -8.74 10.79
C LYS A 76 12.28 -9.95 10.95
N ASN A 77 10.96 -9.72 10.97
CA ASN A 77 9.97 -10.78 11.19
C ASN A 77 9.96 -11.80 10.04
N CYS A 78 10.18 -11.35 8.79
CA CYS A 78 10.23 -12.20 7.60
C CYS A 78 11.60 -12.80 7.31
N SER A 79 12.67 -12.43 8.03
CA SER A 79 14.02 -12.94 7.77
C SER A 79 14.09 -14.46 7.96
N GLY A 80 14.82 -15.16 7.09
CA GLY A 80 14.96 -16.63 7.09
C GLY A 80 14.64 -17.24 5.72
N GLU A 81 13.44 -17.80 5.51
CA GLU A 81 13.13 -18.60 4.30
C GLU A 81 13.06 -17.79 3.00
N LEU A 82 12.44 -16.59 3.02
CA LEU A 82 12.31 -15.75 1.83
C LEU A 82 13.53 -14.85 1.60
N THR A 83 14.23 -14.50 2.68
CA THR A 83 15.49 -13.78 2.64
C THR A 83 16.60 -14.67 3.21
N THR A 84 17.84 -14.45 2.87
CA THR A 84 18.96 -15.12 3.55
C THR A 84 18.93 -14.79 5.05
N ALA A 85 19.43 -15.66 5.90
CA ALA A 85 19.29 -15.68 7.37
C ALA A 85 19.46 -14.34 8.14
N ALA A 86 19.91 -13.28 7.50
CA ALA A 86 20.00 -11.92 8.04
C ALA A 86 19.51 -10.90 7.02
N ILE A 87 19.07 -9.73 7.49
CA ILE A 87 18.74 -8.61 6.62
C ILE A 87 20.01 -8.24 5.82
N PRO A 88 19.97 -8.20 4.49
CA PRO A 88 21.14 -7.89 3.67
C PRO A 88 21.68 -6.49 3.99
N LYS A 89 23.00 -6.35 4.04
CA LYS A 89 23.64 -5.08 4.41
C LYS A 89 23.18 -3.90 3.55
N ASN A 90 22.96 -4.11 2.25
CA ASN A 90 22.51 -3.08 1.33
C ASN A 90 21.14 -2.49 1.72
N TRP A 91 20.25 -3.26 2.37
CA TRP A 91 18.94 -2.80 2.83
C TRP A 91 19.03 -1.59 3.78
N TYR A 92 20.08 -1.53 4.61
CA TYR A 92 20.33 -0.42 5.56
C TYR A 92 20.93 0.83 4.89
N TYR A 93 21.30 0.75 3.61
CA TYR A 93 21.93 1.86 2.87
C TYR A 93 21.06 2.46 1.79
N ALA A 94 20.05 1.71 1.32
CA ALA A 94 19.12 2.17 0.30
C ALA A 94 17.79 1.44 0.40
N PRO A 95 16.65 2.11 0.13
CA PRO A 95 15.35 1.46 0.03
C PRO A 95 15.34 0.40 -1.07
N SER A 96 14.95 -0.83 -0.73
CA SER A 96 14.76 -1.90 -1.72
C SER A 96 13.36 -1.84 -2.31
N CYS A 97 13.24 -2.16 -3.60
CA CYS A 97 11.95 -2.20 -4.29
C CYS A 97 11.95 -3.19 -5.44
N TYR A 98 10.79 -3.48 -5.97
CA TYR A 98 10.61 -4.25 -7.20
C TYR A 98 9.57 -3.60 -8.11
N ASN A 99 9.58 -3.97 -9.39
CA ASN A 99 8.63 -3.47 -10.37
C ASN A 99 7.31 -4.24 -10.23
N GLY A 100 6.28 -3.56 -9.71
CA GLY A 100 4.94 -4.12 -9.56
C GLY A 100 4.16 -4.19 -10.87
N ARG A 101 3.11 -4.99 -10.88
CA ARG A 101 2.28 -5.19 -12.06
C ARG A 101 1.08 -4.24 -12.06
N GLN A 102 1.18 -3.08 -12.73
CA GLN A 102 0.10 -2.09 -12.75
C GLN A 102 -1.23 -2.60 -13.32
N SER A 103 -1.19 -3.61 -14.20
CA SER A 103 -2.42 -4.17 -14.81
C SER A 103 -3.29 -4.94 -13.85
N SER A 104 -2.79 -5.33 -12.69
CA SER A 104 -3.53 -6.02 -11.61
C SER A 104 -3.82 -5.11 -10.40
N VAL A 105 -3.56 -3.80 -10.51
CA VAL A 105 -4.03 -2.85 -9.51
C VAL A 105 -5.53 -2.63 -9.72
N VAL A 106 -6.31 -2.91 -8.67
CA VAL A 106 -7.77 -2.89 -8.67
C VAL A 106 -8.33 -1.98 -7.57
N PRO A 107 -9.51 -1.39 -7.77
CA PRO A 107 -10.16 -0.59 -6.73
C PRO A 107 -10.65 -1.46 -5.57
N SER A 108 -10.77 -0.86 -4.40
CA SER A 108 -11.43 -1.45 -3.22
C SER A 108 -12.80 -2.05 -3.58
N ALA A 109 -13.17 -3.14 -2.93
CA ALA A 109 -14.34 -3.96 -3.16
C ALA A 109 -14.31 -4.78 -4.47
N THR A 110 -13.14 -4.98 -5.06
CA THR A 110 -12.93 -5.96 -6.12
C THR A 110 -12.61 -7.33 -5.50
N ASP A 111 -13.27 -8.38 -5.99
CA ASP A 111 -12.96 -9.75 -5.58
C ASP A 111 -11.56 -10.17 -6.05
N ILE A 112 -10.83 -10.87 -5.20
CA ILE A 112 -9.48 -11.36 -5.45
C ILE A 112 -9.54 -12.87 -5.68
N ARG A 113 -9.23 -13.26 -6.89
CA ARG A 113 -9.21 -14.68 -7.23
C ARG A 113 -7.94 -15.35 -6.71
N ARG A 114 -8.10 -16.48 -5.97
CA ARG A 114 -6.95 -17.27 -5.51
C ARG A 114 -6.11 -17.71 -6.71
N PRO A 115 -4.81 -17.33 -6.79
CA PRO A 115 -3.97 -17.66 -7.94
C PRO A 115 -3.54 -19.13 -7.93
N LYS A 116 -3.27 -19.66 -9.13
CA LYS A 116 -2.61 -20.94 -9.36
C LYS A 116 -1.21 -20.70 -9.90
N ASN A 117 -0.22 -21.40 -9.39
CA ASN A 117 1.15 -21.40 -9.91
C ASN A 117 1.92 -22.61 -9.38
N VAL A 118 3.22 -22.64 -9.66
CA VAL A 118 4.15 -23.67 -9.16
C VAL A 118 4.58 -23.31 -7.74
N TYR A 119 4.70 -24.31 -6.88
CA TYR A 119 5.19 -24.22 -5.51
C TYR A 119 5.90 -25.51 -5.09
N PHE A 120 6.69 -25.47 -4.03
CA PHE A 120 7.25 -26.68 -3.41
C PHE A 120 6.16 -27.40 -2.59
N SER A 121 5.96 -28.69 -2.83
CA SER A 121 4.86 -29.47 -2.22
C SER A 121 4.98 -29.60 -0.69
N ALA A 122 6.20 -29.73 -0.16
CA ALA A 122 6.50 -29.95 1.26
C ALA A 122 7.77 -29.23 1.76
N GLY A 123 8.17 -28.10 1.17
CA GLY A 123 9.40 -27.35 1.49
C GLY A 123 10.36 -27.30 0.32
N MET A 124 11.42 -26.50 0.41
CA MET A 124 12.31 -26.14 -0.73
C MET A 124 13.01 -27.33 -1.40
N ASP A 125 13.19 -28.44 -0.69
CA ASP A 125 13.84 -29.64 -1.23
C ASP A 125 12.83 -30.67 -1.79
N SER A 126 11.54 -30.34 -1.80
CA SER A 126 10.49 -31.25 -2.31
C SER A 126 10.23 -31.04 -3.79
N GLU A 127 9.60 -32.04 -4.43
CA GLU A 127 9.15 -31.94 -5.81
C GLU A 127 8.16 -30.78 -5.99
N PRO A 128 8.32 -29.99 -7.06
CA PRO A 128 7.37 -28.93 -7.37
C PRO A 128 5.98 -29.50 -7.73
N ALA A 129 4.95 -28.73 -7.40
CA ALA A 129 3.58 -28.98 -7.77
C ALA A 129 2.95 -27.72 -8.38
N TYR A 130 1.93 -27.89 -9.22
CA TYR A 130 1.13 -26.79 -9.76
C TYR A 130 -0.26 -26.81 -9.16
N GLY A 131 -0.73 -25.65 -8.68
CA GLY A 131 -2.06 -25.56 -8.10
C GLY A 131 -2.37 -24.21 -7.48
N PRO A 132 -3.53 -24.08 -6.82
CA PRO A 132 -3.89 -22.90 -6.08
C PRO A 132 -2.95 -22.69 -4.87
N THR A 133 -2.62 -21.44 -4.58
CA THR A 133 -1.84 -21.13 -3.37
C THR A 133 -2.53 -21.62 -2.12
N ARG A 134 -1.78 -22.28 -1.26
CA ARG A 134 -2.22 -22.74 0.06
C ARG A 134 -1.92 -21.71 1.16
N LYS A 135 -1.09 -20.71 0.84
CA LYS A 135 -0.63 -19.65 1.75
C LYS A 135 -0.97 -18.27 1.19
N LEU A 136 -2.27 -18.00 1.01
CA LEU A 136 -2.73 -16.68 0.56
C LEU A 136 -2.72 -15.70 1.73
N ASP A 137 -2.09 -14.54 1.54
CA ASP A 137 -1.81 -13.53 2.54
C ASP A 137 -2.19 -12.13 2.04
N TYR A 138 -2.34 -11.19 2.96
CA TYR A 138 -2.43 -9.75 2.71
C TYR A 138 -1.13 -9.06 3.14
N GLU A 139 -0.89 -7.86 2.64
CA GLU A 139 0.13 -6.95 3.17
C GLU A 139 -0.48 -5.58 3.42
N LEU A 140 -0.39 -5.13 4.68
CA LEU A 140 -0.81 -3.79 5.10
C LEU A 140 0.17 -2.75 4.60
N GLU A 141 -0.25 -1.95 3.64
CA GLU A 141 0.56 -0.90 3.05
C GLU A 141 -0.20 0.40 2.87
N MET A 142 0.55 1.43 2.56
CA MET A 142 0.04 2.62 1.90
C MET A 142 0.66 2.74 0.51
N GLY A 143 -0.11 3.31 -0.40
CA GLY A 143 0.36 3.72 -1.71
C GLY A 143 0.34 5.23 -1.83
N TYR A 144 1.22 5.80 -2.64
CA TYR A 144 1.14 7.20 -3.00
C TYR A 144 1.31 7.42 -4.50
N PHE A 145 0.62 8.44 -5.01
CA PHE A 145 0.63 8.76 -6.42
C PHE A 145 1.56 9.93 -6.73
N ILE A 146 2.26 9.83 -7.84
CA ILE A 146 3.12 10.91 -8.33
C ILE A 146 2.27 12.03 -8.91
N SER A 147 2.50 13.28 -8.46
CA SER A 147 1.87 14.49 -9.00
C SER A 147 2.74 15.15 -10.08
N LYS A 148 3.88 15.69 -9.67
CA LYS A 148 4.88 16.31 -10.55
C LYS A 148 5.78 15.20 -11.10
N PRO A 149 5.87 15.03 -12.42
CA PRO A 149 6.71 13.98 -13.01
C PRO A 149 8.21 14.30 -12.80
N VAL A 150 9.05 13.28 -12.88
CA VAL A 150 10.50 13.40 -13.02
C VAL A 150 10.86 12.97 -14.43
N SER A 151 11.59 13.80 -15.17
CA SER A 151 11.97 13.50 -16.55
C SER A 151 12.96 12.34 -16.63
N TYR A 152 12.96 11.60 -17.71
CA TYR A 152 13.99 10.60 -17.97
C TYR A 152 15.38 11.25 -17.98
N GLY A 153 16.30 10.65 -17.23
CA GLY A 153 17.67 11.16 -17.07
C GLY A 153 17.85 12.15 -15.92
N ASP A 154 16.77 12.69 -15.37
CA ASP A 154 16.82 13.59 -14.21
C ASP A 154 16.77 12.83 -12.89
N ASP A 155 17.36 13.39 -11.85
CA ASP A 155 17.17 13.02 -10.46
C ASP A 155 16.23 14.02 -9.75
N MET A 156 15.98 13.81 -8.47
CA MET A 156 15.12 14.66 -7.66
C MET A 156 15.72 14.85 -6.26
N PRO A 157 16.02 16.09 -5.84
CA PRO A 157 16.46 16.35 -4.47
C PRO A 157 15.39 15.95 -3.45
N ILE A 158 15.81 15.37 -2.32
CA ILE A 158 14.88 14.92 -1.28
C ILE A 158 14.00 16.06 -0.72
N SER A 159 14.50 17.30 -0.71
CA SER A 159 13.75 18.49 -0.30
C SER A 159 12.51 18.78 -1.16
N GLU A 160 12.48 18.27 -2.40
CA GLU A 160 11.36 18.42 -3.34
C GLU A 160 10.36 17.24 -3.28
N ALA A 161 10.67 16.17 -2.57
CA ALA A 161 9.86 14.94 -2.58
C ALA A 161 8.37 15.18 -2.26
N LYS A 162 8.06 16.07 -1.29
CA LYS A 162 6.67 16.44 -0.95
C LYS A 162 5.91 17.06 -2.12
N GLU A 163 6.57 17.78 -3.01
CA GLU A 163 5.94 18.42 -4.17
C GLU A 163 5.61 17.40 -5.28
N HIS A 164 6.35 16.29 -5.32
CA HIS A 164 6.16 15.23 -6.30
C HIS A 164 5.08 14.23 -5.87
N ILE A 165 4.66 14.20 -4.61
CA ILE A 165 3.58 13.34 -4.12
C ILE A 165 2.23 14.06 -4.22
N PHE A 166 1.26 13.44 -4.91
CA PHE A 166 -0.12 13.94 -4.96
C PHE A 166 -0.85 13.69 -3.66
N GLY A 167 -0.81 12.47 -3.17
CA GLY A 167 -1.51 12.02 -1.97
C GLY A 167 -1.41 10.52 -1.79
N PHE A 168 -2.01 10.04 -0.71
CA PHE A 168 -1.91 8.66 -0.26
C PHE A 168 -3.25 7.92 -0.35
N VAL A 169 -3.14 6.61 -0.52
CA VAL A 169 -4.23 5.63 -0.46
C VAL A 169 -3.84 4.49 0.47
N MET A 170 -4.79 3.72 0.98
CA MET A 170 -4.50 2.39 1.52
C MET A 170 -4.19 1.45 0.37
N LEU A 171 -3.27 0.53 0.58
CA LEU A 171 -2.87 -0.48 -0.39
C LEU A 171 -2.78 -1.85 0.29
N ASN A 172 -3.29 -2.87 -0.37
CA ASN A 172 -3.11 -4.27 -0.01
C ASN A 172 -2.36 -4.98 -1.12
N ASP A 173 -1.11 -5.38 -0.87
CA ASP A 173 -0.32 -6.19 -1.80
C ASP A 173 -0.54 -7.68 -1.53
N TRP A 174 -1.56 -8.25 -2.20
CA TRP A 174 -1.93 -9.65 -2.02
C TRP A 174 -0.77 -10.57 -2.38
N SER A 175 -0.51 -11.55 -1.52
CA SER A 175 0.69 -12.38 -1.60
C SER A 175 0.37 -13.86 -1.55
N ALA A 176 0.88 -14.63 -2.51
CA ALA A 176 0.84 -16.08 -2.50
C ALA A 176 2.20 -16.61 -2.01
N ARG A 177 2.32 -16.87 -0.69
CA ARG A 177 3.62 -17.09 -0.04
C ARG A 177 4.35 -18.35 -0.49
N ASP A 178 3.64 -19.43 -0.75
CA ASP A 178 4.22 -20.68 -1.28
C ASP A 178 4.71 -20.51 -2.73
N HIS A 179 3.97 -19.79 -3.57
CA HIS A 179 4.43 -19.39 -4.91
C HIS A 179 5.63 -18.45 -4.83
N GLN A 180 5.61 -17.49 -3.89
CA GLN A 180 6.71 -16.53 -3.67
C GLN A 180 7.99 -17.25 -3.27
N LEU A 181 7.92 -18.24 -2.37
CA LEU A 181 9.08 -19.03 -1.96
C LEU A 181 9.71 -19.76 -3.15
N PHE A 182 8.89 -20.28 -4.07
CA PHE A 182 9.37 -20.98 -5.25
C PHE A 182 10.08 -20.05 -6.24
N GLU A 183 9.51 -18.85 -6.50
CA GLU A 183 10.01 -17.95 -7.55
C GLU A 183 11.00 -16.89 -7.07
N MET A 184 11.18 -16.74 -5.74
CA MET A 184 11.93 -15.61 -5.16
C MET A 184 13.35 -15.48 -5.72
N ARG A 185 13.98 -16.59 -6.10
CA ARG A 185 15.32 -16.61 -6.72
C ARG A 185 15.21 -17.01 -8.18
N PRO A 186 15.95 -16.37 -9.11
CA PRO A 186 17.03 -15.39 -8.89
C PRO A 186 16.60 -13.91 -8.89
N LEU A 187 15.36 -13.56 -9.34
CA LEU A 187 14.99 -12.18 -9.68
C LEU A 187 14.02 -11.51 -8.71
N GLY A 188 13.57 -12.19 -7.68
CA GLY A 188 12.58 -11.69 -6.75
C GLY A 188 11.14 -12.06 -7.12
N PRO A 189 10.10 -11.53 -6.40
CA PRO A 189 8.71 -11.92 -6.59
C PRO A 189 8.15 -11.41 -7.92
N PHE A 190 7.28 -12.21 -8.55
CA PHE A 190 6.56 -11.82 -9.76
C PHE A 190 5.12 -12.35 -9.73
N SER A 191 4.89 -13.62 -10.07
CA SER A 191 3.54 -14.20 -10.16
C SER A 191 2.83 -14.24 -8.82
N SER A 192 3.57 -14.41 -7.74
CA SER A 192 3.08 -14.42 -6.36
C SER A 192 2.54 -13.07 -5.86
N LYS A 193 2.83 -11.99 -6.58
CA LYS A 193 2.44 -10.61 -6.31
C LYS A 193 1.60 -9.99 -7.43
N SER A 194 1.63 -10.57 -8.63
CA SER A 194 1.01 -9.98 -9.83
C SER A 194 -0.46 -10.34 -10.04
N PHE A 195 -1.08 -11.13 -9.14
CA PHE A 195 -2.48 -11.55 -9.28
C PHE A 195 -3.49 -10.54 -8.70
N GLY A 196 -3.04 -9.57 -7.90
CA GLY A 196 -3.90 -8.53 -7.36
C GLY A 196 -3.14 -7.57 -6.43
N THR A 197 -3.40 -6.27 -6.61
CA THR A 197 -3.04 -5.21 -5.67
C THR A 197 -4.27 -4.34 -5.50
N THR A 198 -4.82 -4.26 -4.30
CA THR A 198 -6.03 -3.46 -4.04
C THR A 198 -5.65 -2.10 -3.48
N VAL A 199 -6.26 -1.02 -4.01
CA VAL A 199 -6.09 0.32 -3.47
C VAL A 199 -7.44 0.90 -3.02
N SER A 200 -7.43 1.71 -1.96
CA SER A 200 -8.62 2.44 -1.54
C SER A 200 -9.03 3.46 -2.61
N ASN A 201 -10.33 3.72 -2.73
CA ASN A 201 -10.87 4.54 -3.81
C ASN A 201 -10.75 6.05 -3.54
N TRP A 202 -10.33 6.45 -2.34
CA TRP A 202 -10.15 7.84 -1.92
C TRP A 202 -8.68 8.17 -1.79
N VAL A 203 -8.20 9.13 -2.57
CA VAL A 203 -6.85 9.67 -2.43
C VAL A 203 -6.90 10.84 -1.47
N VAL A 204 -6.17 10.74 -0.37
CA VAL A 204 -5.99 11.84 0.58
C VAL A 204 -4.80 12.68 0.12
N PRO A 205 -5.01 13.93 -0.33
CA PRO A 205 -3.93 14.75 -0.88
C PRO A 205 -2.94 15.19 0.20
N MET A 206 -1.69 15.45 -0.21
CA MET A 206 -0.62 15.89 0.70
C MET A 206 -1.01 17.13 1.52
N GLU A 207 -1.77 18.05 0.93
CA GLU A 207 -2.25 19.25 1.62
C GLU A 207 -3.15 18.95 2.83
N ALA A 208 -3.84 17.80 2.81
CA ALA A 208 -4.65 17.35 3.93
C ALA A 208 -3.83 16.64 5.01
N LEU A 209 -2.65 16.14 4.66
CA LEU A 209 -1.75 15.40 5.55
C LEU A 209 -0.69 16.30 6.22
N GLU A 210 -0.51 17.54 5.76
CA GLU A 210 0.45 18.48 6.35
C GLU A 210 0.34 18.62 7.89
N PRO A 211 -0.87 18.67 8.49
CA PRO A 211 -1.00 18.75 9.95
C PRO A 211 -0.54 17.50 10.71
N PHE A 212 -0.34 16.38 10.01
CA PHE A 212 0.02 15.07 10.57
C PHE A 212 1.48 14.69 10.27
N GLY A 213 2.30 15.68 9.86
CA GLY A 213 3.75 15.52 9.78
C GLY A 213 4.34 15.11 11.14
N ALA A 214 5.26 14.15 11.14
CA ALA A 214 5.87 13.63 12.35
C ALA A 214 7.37 13.39 12.16
N ALA A 215 8.09 13.31 13.26
CA ALA A 215 9.45 12.79 13.24
C ALA A 215 9.43 11.30 12.84
N PRO A 216 10.43 10.82 12.10
CA PRO A 216 10.61 9.38 11.89
C PRO A 216 10.69 8.64 13.24
N HIS A 217 10.00 7.51 13.34
CA HIS A 217 9.94 6.72 14.58
C HIS A 217 11.27 6.06 14.91
N LEU A 218 12.00 5.61 13.89
CA LEU A 218 13.28 4.93 14.04
C LEU A 218 14.43 5.84 13.65
N LYS A 219 15.50 5.81 14.45
CA LYS A 219 16.79 6.37 14.04
C LYS A 219 17.43 5.40 13.04
N GLN A 220 17.79 5.91 11.88
CA GLN A 220 18.51 5.14 10.87
C GLN A 220 19.96 4.91 11.28
N ASP A 221 20.38 3.65 11.27
CA ASP A 221 21.75 3.23 11.53
C ASP A 221 22.14 2.14 10.51
N PRO A 222 23.14 2.39 9.64
CA PRO A 222 23.93 3.62 9.53
C PRO A 222 23.10 4.85 9.11
N SER A 223 23.63 6.04 9.38
CA SER A 223 23.00 7.28 8.87
C SER A 223 22.89 7.24 7.36
N PRO A 224 21.77 7.70 6.77
CA PRO A 224 21.60 7.70 5.32
C PRO A 224 22.64 8.58 4.62
N PHE A 225 22.90 8.27 3.36
CA PHE A 225 23.72 9.15 2.52
C PHE A 225 23.10 10.54 2.38
N PRO A 226 23.90 11.59 2.10
CA PRO A 226 23.41 12.97 2.07
C PRO A 226 22.18 13.19 1.18
N HIS A 227 22.10 12.52 0.03
CA HIS A 227 20.95 12.64 -0.90
C HIS A 227 19.64 12.04 -0.34
N LEU A 228 19.70 11.17 0.68
CA LEU A 228 18.55 10.58 1.37
C LEU A 228 18.32 11.19 2.77
N THR A 229 19.09 12.20 3.16
CA THR A 229 18.94 12.84 4.46
C THR A 229 17.85 13.89 4.40
N TRP A 230 16.72 13.66 5.11
CA TRP A 230 15.64 14.63 5.20
C TRP A 230 16.10 15.87 6.00
N PRO A 231 15.84 17.09 5.50
CA PRO A 231 16.42 18.30 6.09
C PRO A 231 15.80 18.71 7.45
N SER A 232 14.61 18.24 7.77
CA SER A 232 13.90 18.56 9.01
C SER A 232 13.70 17.31 9.88
N PRO A 233 14.06 17.38 11.18
CA PRO A 233 13.86 16.23 12.07
C PRO A 233 12.40 16.01 12.49
N HIS A 234 11.48 16.95 12.18
CA HIS A 234 10.14 16.98 12.76
C HIS A 234 9.03 16.51 11.84
N ASP A 235 9.27 16.47 10.53
CA ASP A 235 8.24 16.20 9.53
C ASP A 235 8.70 15.26 8.40
N GLY A 236 9.72 14.45 8.68
CA GLY A 236 10.24 13.44 7.75
C GLY A 236 9.35 12.22 7.59
N ALA A 237 8.30 12.08 8.40
CA ALA A 237 7.30 11.02 8.35
C ALA A 237 5.88 11.60 8.48
N LEU A 238 4.87 10.72 8.40
CA LEU A 238 3.45 11.03 8.58
C LEU A 238 2.86 10.13 9.66
N ASP A 239 2.15 10.72 10.63
CA ASP A 239 1.45 9.96 11.68
C ASP A 239 0.07 9.52 11.16
N ILE A 240 0.04 8.36 10.50
CA ILE A 240 -1.15 7.74 9.96
C ILE A 240 -1.31 6.39 10.64
N LYS A 241 -2.35 6.25 11.46
CA LYS A 241 -2.70 5.01 12.12
C LYS A 241 -3.37 4.05 11.15
N LEU A 242 -3.01 2.78 11.23
CA LEU A 242 -3.44 1.74 10.34
C LEU A 242 -4.08 0.60 11.12
N ARG A 243 -5.11 -0.04 10.53
CA ARG A 243 -5.82 -1.17 11.13
C ARG A 243 -6.12 -2.22 10.08
N ILE A 244 -6.05 -3.48 10.50
CA ILE A 244 -6.35 -4.66 9.69
C ILE A 244 -7.55 -5.37 10.29
N LYS A 245 -8.56 -5.66 9.47
CA LYS A 245 -9.72 -6.44 9.82
C LYS A 245 -9.90 -7.61 8.86
N LEU A 246 -10.43 -8.71 9.38
CA LEU A 246 -10.89 -9.86 8.62
C LEU A 246 -12.38 -10.05 8.84
N VAL A 247 -13.11 -10.26 7.77
CA VAL A 247 -14.48 -10.83 7.86
C VAL A 247 -14.42 -12.27 7.42
N ARG A 248 -14.63 -13.19 8.35
CA ARG A 248 -14.69 -14.65 8.12
C ARG A 248 -16.04 -15.19 8.56
N LYS A 249 -16.75 -15.89 7.66
CA LYS A 249 -18.08 -16.45 7.96
C LYS A 249 -19.06 -15.41 8.53
N GLY A 250 -19.01 -14.16 8.01
CA GLY A 250 -19.88 -13.04 8.43
C GLY A 250 -19.49 -12.38 9.76
N LYS A 251 -18.42 -12.82 10.42
CA LYS A 251 -17.92 -12.21 11.66
C LYS A 251 -16.65 -11.38 11.41
N GLU A 252 -16.65 -10.15 11.91
CA GLU A 252 -15.48 -9.26 11.86
C GLU A 252 -14.50 -9.56 13.00
N HIS A 253 -13.20 -9.56 12.68
CA HIS A 253 -12.09 -9.72 13.60
C HIS A 253 -11.04 -8.64 13.31
N VAL A 254 -10.56 -7.96 14.35
CA VAL A 254 -9.38 -7.09 14.23
C VAL A 254 -8.15 -7.98 14.34
N LEU A 255 -7.30 -7.97 13.30
CA LEU A 255 -6.09 -8.79 13.23
C LEU A 255 -4.86 -8.05 13.73
N GLY A 256 -4.79 -6.74 13.57
CA GLY A 256 -3.64 -5.94 13.96
C GLY A 256 -3.82 -4.46 13.68
N GLN A 257 -2.82 -3.71 14.08
CA GLN A 257 -2.69 -2.28 13.84
C GLN A 257 -1.23 -1.92 13.55
N SER A 258 -0.99 -0.76 12.96
CA SER A 258 0.36 -0.24 12.71
C SER A 258 0.30 1.27 12.51
N ASN A 259 1.40 1.86 12.10
CA ASN A 259 1.47 3.29 11.79
C ASN A 259 2.49 3.55 10.67
N LEU A 260 2.15 4.41 9.71
CA LEU A 260 3.04 4.73 8.60
C LEU A 260 4.40 5.28 9.05
N LYS A 261 4.45 6.02 10.17
CA LYS A 261 5.71 6.56 10.71
C LYS A 261 6.71 5.51 11.19
N TYR A 262 6.30 4.21 11.29
CA TYR A 262 7.19 3.12 11.67
C TYR A 262 8.13 2.67 10.56
N LEU A 263 7.91 3.12 9.32
CA LEU A 263 8.82 2.83 8.22
C LEU A 263 10.24 3.31 8.53
N TYR A 264 11.22 2.44 8.26
CA TYR A 264 12.64 2.79 8.34
C TYR A 264 13.04 3.75 7.22
N TRP A 265 12.65 3.43 5.97
CA TRP A 265 12.78 4.32 4.81
C TRP A 265 11.46 5.02 4.54
N THR A 266 11.42 6.33 4.74
CA THR A 266 10.20 7.12 4.58
C THR A 266 9.79 7.26 3.11
N PRO A 267 8.52 7.59 2.80
CA PRO A 267 8.08 7.81 1.42
C PRO A 267 8.91 8.85 0.66
N TYR A 268 9.46 9.85 1.34
CA TYR A 268 10.33 10.86 0.72
C TYR A 268 11.68 10.27 0.31
N GLN A 269 12.26 9.42 1.14
CA GLN A 269 13.48 8.68 0.82
C GLN A 269 13.29 7.65 -0.27
N GLN A 270 12.15 6.92 -0.24
CA GLN A 270 11.77 5.98 -1.30
C GLN A 270 11.72 6.67 -2.66
N LEU A 271 11.00 7.78 -2.74
CA LEU A 271 10.81 8.53 -3.98
C LEU A 271 12.13 9.11 -4.51
N THR A 272 12.93 9.72 -3.64
CA THR A 272 14.24 10.26 -4.02
C THR A 272 15.18 9.16 -4.50
N HIS A 273 15.22 8.01 -3.81
CA HIS A 273 16.04 6.88 -4.24
C HIS A 273 15.58 6.35 -5.60
N HIS A 274 14.28 6.24 -5.83
CA HIS A 274 13.73 5.79 -7.10
C HIS A 274 14.15 6.72 -8.25
N ALA A 275 14.06 8.04 -8.05
CA ALA A 275 14.45 9.04 -9.02
C ALA A 275 15.97 9.06 -9.31
N ALA A 276 16.80 8.69 -8.34
CA ALA A 276 18.27 8.77 -8.45
C ALA A 276 18.87 7.94 -9.59
N SER A 277 18.13 6.95 -10.10
CA SER A 277 18.56 6.17 -11.27
C SER A 277 18.34 6.89 -12.61
N GLY A 278 17.63 8.04 -12.63
CA GLY A 278 17.22 8.70 -13.86
C GLY A 278 16.16 7.94 -14.67
N CYS A 279 15.42 7.01 -14.04
CA CYS A 279 14.43 6.16 -14.74
C CYS A 279 13.23 6.96 -15.29
N GLY A 280 13.01 8.18 -14.79
CA GLY A 280 11.81 8.96 -15.05
C GLY A 280 10.59 8.43 -14.29
N MET A 281 9.70 9.33 -13.92
CA MET A 281 8.41 8.99 -13.30
C MET A 281 7.30 9.84 -13.91
N GLN A 282 6.14 9.23 -14.12
CA GLN A 282 5.00 9.90 -14.73
C GLN A 282 3.98 10.32 -13.66
N THR A 283 3.23 11.39 -13.97
CA THR A 283 2.05 11.74 -13.16
C THR A 283 1.07 10.57 -13.17
N GLY A 284 0.64 10.13 -11.98
CA GLY A 284 -0.25 8.98 -11.81
C GLY A 284 0.47 7.65 -11.55
N ASP A 285 1.80 7.58 -11.62
CA ASP A 285 2.53 6.41 -11.15
C ASP A 285 2.20 6.15 -9.68
N LEU A 286 1.98 4.88 -9.34
CA LEU A 286 1.72 4.41 -7.99
C LEU A 286 3.00 3.87 -7.38
N ILE A 287 3.28 4.28 -6.15
CA ILE A 287 4.37 3.74 -5.35
C ILE A 287 3.78 3.11 -4.10
N GLY A 288 4.00 1.80 -3.90
CA GLY A 288 3.71 1.09 -2.67
C GLY A 288 4.84 1.29 -1.66
N THR A 289 4.48 1.46 -0.40
CA THR A 289 5.46 1.70 0.68
C THR A 289 6.21 0.45 1.10
N GLY A 290 5.73 -0.72 0.71
CA GLY A 290 6.04 -1.98 1.35
C GLY A 290 5.24 -2.17 2.64
N THR A 291 5.14 -3.42 3.08
CA THR A 291 4.39 -3.82 4.28
C THR A 291 4.80 -3.01 5.50
N ILE A 292 3.83 -2.48 6.24
CA ILE A 292 4.03 -1.61 7.39
C ILE A 292 3.80 -2.39 8.68
N SER A 293 4.86 -2.70 9.39
CA SER A 293 4.83 -3.39 10.68
C SER A 293 5.49 -2.54 11.76
N GLY A 294 5.19 -2.84 13.01
CA GLY A 294 5.82 -2.25 14.17
C GLY A 294 6.29 -3.31 15.17
N SER A 295 6.93 -2.86 16.23
CA SER A 295 7.47 -3.73 17.29
C SER A 295 6.57 -3.83 18.52
N GLY A 296 5.37 -3.22 18.47
CA GLY A 296 4.42 -3.20 19.57
C GLY A 296 3.92 -4.59 19.95
N ARG A 297 3.67 -4.77 21.25
CA ARG A 297 3.17 -6.02 21.82
C ARG A 297 1.88 -5.79 22.59
N ASN A 298 1.02 -6.80 22.61
CA ASN A 298 -0.19 -6.80 23.44
C ASN A 298 0.13 -7.09 24.92
N GLU A 299 -0.91 -7.07 25.76
CA GLU A 299 -0.80 -7.34 27.20
C GLU A 299 -0.23 -8.73 27.53
N LYS A 300 -0.30 -9.68 26.60
CA LYS A 300 0.27 -11.02 26.73
C LYS A 300 1.72 -11.12 26.26
N GLY A 301 2.30 -10.01 25.78
CA GLY A 301 3.65 -9.97 25.22
C GLY A 301 3.77 -10.49 23.77
N GLU A 302 2.65 -10.80 23.11
CA GLU A 302 2.61 -11.24 21.71
C GLU A 302 2.72 -10.04 20.77
N MET A 303 3.27 -10.24 19.56
CA MET A 303 3.36 -9.19 18.54
C MET A 303 1.95 -8.72 18.15
N ALA A 304 1.73 -7.40 18.17
CA ALA A 304 0.42 -6.79 17.90
C ALA A 304 0.39 -5.90 16.65
N GLU A 305 1.55 -5.60 16.09
CA GLU A 305 1.70 -4.66 14.97
C GLU A 305 2.29 -5.34 13.73
N LEU A 306 1.80 -6.56 13.44
CA LEU A 306 2.20 -7.34 12.27
C LEU A 306 1.44 -6.87 11.04
N GLY A 307 2.15 -6.62 9.94
CA GLY A 307 1.58 -6.14 8.67
C GLY A 307 1.06 -7.26 7.77
N CYS A 308 1.36 -8.53 8.04
CA CYS A 308 0.91 -9.66 7.23
C CYS A 308 0.87 -10.99 8.04
N LEU A 309 0.26 -12.03 7.48
CA LEU A 309 0.16 -13.35 8.12
C LEU A 309 1.47 -14.13 8.07
N TYR A 310 2.31 -13.90 7.07
CA TYR A 310 3.62 -14.52 7.01
C TYR A 310 4.49 -14.14 8.22
N GLU A 311 4.45 -12.88 8.66
CA GLU A 311 5.09 -12.48 9.91
C GLU A 311 4.51 -13.22 11.11
N ALA A 312 3.18 -13.39 11.16
CA ALA A 312 2.50 -14.12 12.24
C ALA A 312 2.95 -15.59 12.29
N GLU A 313 3.08 -16.26 11.14
CA GLU A 313 3.65 -17.62 11.05
C GLU A 313 5.09 -17.65 11.58
N ARG A 314 5.94 -16.70 11.16
CA ARG A 314 7.36 -16.64 11.53
C ARG A 314 7.58 -16.34 13.00
N THR A 315 6.79 -15.44 13.57
CA THR A 315 6.85 -15.07 15.00
C THR A 315 6.02 -15.98 15.91
N LYS A 316 5.33 -16.98 15.34
CA LYS A 316 4.41 -17.91 16.04
C LYS A 316 3.30 -17.19 16.79
N THR A 317 2.82 -16.07 16.23
CA THR A 317 1.73 -15.28 16.79
C THR A 317 0.41 -15.71 16.18
N GLN A 318 -0.57 -16.07 17.01
CA GLN A 318 -1.90 -16.46 16.53
C GLN A 318 -2.76 -15.21 16.28
N VAL A 319 -2.96 -14.83 15.02
CA VAL A 319 -3.77 -13.66 14.65
C VAL A 319 -5.11 -14.02 14.01
N LEU A 320 -5.20 -15.16 13.31
CA LEU A 320 -6.42 -15.61 12.67
C LEU A 320 -7.28 -16.48 13.59
N PRO A 321 -8.63 -16.39 13.50
CA PRO A 321 -9.50 -17.41 14.08
C PRO A 321 -9.26 -18.75 13.40
N GLN A 322 -9.56 -19.84 14.14
CA GLN A 322 -9.45 -21.21 13.58
C GLN A 322 -10.25 -21.34 12.28
N SER A 323 -9.72 -22.12 11.36
CA SER A 323 -10.30 -22.42 10.07
C SER A 323 -10.37 -23.92 9.85
N ASP A 324 -11.46 -24.38 9.22
CA ASP A 324 -11.69 -25.76 8.79
C ASP A 324 -11.48 -25.91 7.27
N GLY A 325 -10.95 -24.86 6.59
CA GLY A 325 -10.75 -24.82 5.16
C GLY A 325 -9.63 -25.74 4.66
N PRO A 326 -9.56 -25.97 3.35
CA PRO A 326 -8.60 -26.92 2.76
C PRO A 326 -7.17 -26.37 2.63
N TYR A 327 -6.96 -25.10 3.02
CA TYR A 327 -5.68 -24.43 2.84
C TYR A 327 -4.79 -24.52 4.09
N GLN A 328 -3.57 -23.99 3.99
CA GLN A 328 -2.62 -24.00 5.10
C GLN A 328 -3.18 -23.23 6.30
N PRO A 329 -3.26 -23.82 7.51
CA PRO A 329 -3.65 -23.10 8.71
C PRO A 329 -2.81 -21.85 8.95
N GLY A 330 -3.44 -20.76 9.41
CA GLY A 330 -2.77 -19.48 9.61
C GLY A 330 -2.77 -18.56 8.37
N TYR A 331 -3.41 -18.97 7.26
CA TYR A 331 -3.58 -18.19 6.05
C TYR A 331 -5.05 -17.99 5.68
N LEU A 332 -5.30 -17.21 4.61
CA LEU A 332 -6.64 -16.83 4.20
C LEU A 332 -7.37 -17.94 3.46
N GLU A 333 -8.67 -18.07 3.73
CA GLU A 333 -9.59 -19.00 3.10
C GLU A 333 -10.40 -18.34 1.97
N ASP A 334 -11.00 -19.15 1.11
CA ASP A 334 -11.98 -18.64 0.15
C ASP A 334 -13.23 -18.14 0.88
N GLY A 335 -13.69 -16.96 0.53
CA GLY A 335 -14.78 -16.25 1.19
C GLY A 335 -14.32 -15.27 2.29
N ASP A 336 -13.07 -15.32 2.73
CA ASP A 336 -12.51 -14.31 3.62
C ASP A 336 -12.48 -12.93 2.93
N GLU A 337 -12.74 -11.88 3.69
CA GLU A 337 -12.58 -10.50 3.23
C GLU A 337 -11.62 -9.76 4.15
N ILE A 338 -10.58 -9.18 3.59
CA ILE A 338 -9.66 -8.28 4.30
C ILE A 338 -10.08 -6.85 4.10
N ILE A 339 -10.04 -6.06 5.18
CA ILE A 339 -10.33 -4.63 5.18
C ILE A 339 -9.16 -3.93 5.87
N LEU A 340 -8.48 -3.06 5.11
CA LEU A 340 -7.44 -2.18 5.63
C LEU A 340 -8.02 -0.78 5.78
N GLU A 341 -7.80 -0.17 6.94
CA GLU A 341 -8.23 1.18 7.27
C GLU A 341 -7.04 2.04 7.68
N GLY A 342 -7.06 3.32 7.26
CA GLY A 342 -6.10 4.32 7.68
C GLY A 342 -6.80 5.58 8.18
N TYR A 343 -6.24 6.21 9.22
CA TYR A 343 -6.78 7.44 9.78
C TYR A 343 -5.73 8.26 10.51
N CYS A 344 -5.98 9.57 10.58
CA CYS A 344 -5.21 10.50 11.40
C CYS A 344 -6.07 11.02 12.53
N GLU A 345 -5.49 11.20 13.72
CA GLU A 345 -6.16 11.77 14.88
C GLU A 345 -5.83 13.24 15.04
N GLY A 346 -6.83 14.02 15.40
CA GLY A 346 -6.66 15.42 15.82
C GLY A 346 -6.08 15.53 17.23
N ALA A 347 -5.79 16.74 17.64
CA ALA A 347 -5.28 17.06 18.99
C ALA A 347 -6.24 16.63 20.12
N ASP A 348 -7.53 16.44 19.82
CA ASP A 348 -8.56 15.96 20.75
C ASP A 348 -8.65 14.44 20.83
N GLY A 349 -7.76 13.72 20.15
CA GLY A 349 -7.73 12.25 20.09
C GLY A 349 -8.84 11.63 19.24
N LYS A 350 -9.61 12.43 18.50
CA LYS A 350 -10.63 11.92 17.59
C LYS A 350 -10.11 11.83 16.17
N VAL A 351 -10.74 10.95 15.40
CA VAL A 351 -10.43 10.83 13.97
C VAL A 351 -10.77 12.14 13.27
N ALA A 352 -9.74 12.82 12.78
CA ALA A 352 -9.84 14.06 12.01
C ALA A 352 -9.89 13.82 10.50
N LEU A 353 -9.29 12.72 10.03
CA LEU A 353 -9.19 12.36 8.62
C LEU A 353 -9.14 10.85 8.47
N GLY A 354 -9.87 10.29 7.49
CA GLY A 354 -9.85 8.87 7.13
C GLY A 354 -9.57 8.66 5.65
N PHE A 355 -9.02 7.49 5.32
CA PHE A 355 -8.65 7.09 3.95
C PHE A 355 -9.75 6.25 3.27
N GLY A 356 -10.87 5.98 3.95
CA GLY A 356 -11.84 4.99 3.52
C GLY A 356 -11.28 3.57 3.71
N GLU A 357 -12.00 2.60 3.17
CA GLU A 357 -11.64 1.20 3.29
C GLU A 357 -10.90 0.72 2.03
N CYS A 358 -9.87 -0.11 2.23
CA CYS A 358 -9.26 -0.93 1.19
C CYS A 358 -9.67 -2.38 1.47
N ARG A 359 -10.67 -2.89 0.73
CA ARG A 359 -11.24 -4.22 0.97
C ARG A 359 -11.17 -5.11 -0.26
N GLY A 360 -10.98 -6.39 -0.03
CA GLY A 360 -11.05 -7.42 -1.06
C GLY A 360 -11.49 -8.75 -0.47
N ARG A 361 -12.43 -9.41 -1.16
CA ARG A 361 -12.91 -10.75 -0.81
C ARG A 361 -12.19 -11.78 -1.67
N ILE A 362 -11.77 -12.85 -1.05
CA ILE A 362 -11.14 -13.97 -1.75
C ILE A 362 -12.22 -14.86 -2.38
N ILE A 363 -12.09 -15.11 -3.67
CA ILE A 363 -12.94 -16.06 -4.40
C ILE A 363 -12.11 -17.27 -4.83
N PRO A 364 -12.76 -18.44 -4.99
CA PRO A 364 -12.08 -19.68 -5.39
C PRO A 364 -11.25 -19.54 -6.66
N PRO A 365 -10.21 -20.37 -6.85
CA PRO A 365 -9.46 -20.42 -8.09
C PRO A 365 -10.36 -20.80 -9.26
N ASN A 366 -9.93 -20.46 -10.49
CA ASN A 366 -10.59 -21.01 -11.68
C ASN A 366 -10.51 -22.55 -11.68
N ALA A 367 -11.50 -23.20 -12.28
CA ALA A 367 -11.53 -24.65 -12.44
C ALA A 367 -10.30 -25.19 -13.20
#